data_36ad9ccbfb906520ddc4700780f127c8
#
_entry.id   36ad9ccbfb906520ddc4700780f127c8
#
_cell.length_a   1.000
_cell.length_b   1.000
_cell.length_c   1.000
_cell.angle_alpha   90.00
_cell.angle_beta   90.00
_cell.angle_gamma   90.00
#
_symmetry.space_group_name_H-M   'P 1'
#
loop_
_entity.id
_entity.type
_entity.pdbx_description
1 polymer ?
#
loop_
_entity_poly.entity_id
_entity_poly.type
_entity_poly.pdbx_seq_one_letter_code
_entity_poly.pdbx_strand_id
1 'polypeptide(L)'
;QLSIGASAAELPDLVIIDSPDHASYAAMGIFADISDKVSDWDGIDQYYEGPLNSCKLDDKLYGLPFGSNCLALFYNEDMLADAGCEAPTTWDELKDVAQKTTQGNVTGFAMCCLQNEEGTFNFTPWLWSTGATSYDINNDNGIKALTLVKDLVDAGSMSKEVINWTQGDVMNQFISGNIAMMVNGPWQVPTMREQAPDLNWDVTLLPKDAEYASCLGGENFGVIDGDNVDAALDFLQFATSKDEVASYIDDFGYIAARKDVAEGQFTDDETMQKFTEEMQYAQPRGPHAQWPEISDALSLAVNESITGTSTPADAAAKAQSTI
;
A
#
# COMPACT_ATOMS: atom_id res chain seq x y z
N GLN A 1 1.62 -19.79 -1.92
CA GLN A 1 0.68 -20.95 -2.09
C GLN A 1 0.33 -21.17 -3.57
N LEU A 2 0.01 -20.13 -4.36
CA LEU A 2 -0.36 -20.26 -5.78
C LEU A 2 0.74 -20.95 -6.61
N SER A 3 2.00 -20.56 -6.48
CA SER A 3 3.11 -21.17 -7.21
C SER A 3 3.30 -22.66 -6.87
N ILE A 4 3.04 -23.04 -5.62
CA ILE A 4 3.06 -24.46 -5.18
C ILE A 4 1.86 -25.20 -5.75
N GLY A 5 0.66 -24.62 -5.67
CA GLY A 5 -0.56 -25.16 -6.24
C GLY A 5 -0.47 -25.37 -7.75
N ALA A 6 0.12 -24.42 -8.48
CA ALA A 6 0.37 -24.56 -9.91
C ALA A 6 1.27 -25.75 -10.23
N SER A 7 2.33 -25.96 -9.43
CA SER A 7 3.24 -27.11 -9.59
C SER A 7 2.56 -28.44 -9.26
N ALA A 8 1.55 -28.44 -8.39
CA ALA A 8 0.77 -29.63 -7.99
C ALA A 8 -0.49 -29.86 -8.82
N ALA A 9 -0.83 -28.95 -9.74
CA ALA A 9 -2.11 -28.92 -10.47
C ALA A 9 -3.35 -28.88 -9.54
N GLU A 10 -3.23 -28.19 -8.41
CA GLU A 10 -4.27 -28.02 -7.39
C GLU A 10 -4.52 -26.52 -7.17
N LEU A 11 -5.05 -25.83 -8.17
CA LEU A 11 -5.42 -24.41 -8.09
C LEU A 11 -6.95 -24.28 -7.96
N PRO A 12 -7.45 -23.23 -7.25
CA PRO A 12 -8.86 -22.84 -7.34
C PRO A 12 -9.16 -22.26 -8.72
N ASP A 13 -10.42 -22.00 -9.04
CA ASP A 13 -10.82 -21.40 -10.32
C ASP A 13 -10.66 -19.87 -10.34
N LEU A 14 -10.75 -19.23 -9.15
CA LEU A 14 -10.62 -17.79 -8.95
C LEU A 14 -9.85 -17.52 -7.66
N VAL A 15 -9.07 -16.44 -7.65
CA VAL A 15 -8.33 -15.96 -6.48
C VAL A 15 -8.49 -14.46 -6.33
N ILE A 16 -8.28 -13.97 -5.09
CA ILE A 16 -8.03 -12.57 -4.81
C ILE A 16 -6.57 -12.48 -4.37
N ILE A 17 -5.80 -11.59 -5.01
CA ILE A 17 -4.39 -11.38 -4.72
C ILE A 17 -4.04 -9.89 -4.69
N ASP A 18 -2.95 -9.54 -4.02
CA ASP A 18 -2.41 -8.18 -4.03
C ASP A 18 -2.06 -7.77 -5.48
N SER A 19 -2.41 -6.56 -5.83
CA SER A 19 -2.35 -6.04 -7.21
C SER A 19 -0.97 -6.11 -7.87
N PRO A 20 0.18 -5.90 -7.18
CA PRO A 20 1.49 -5.95 -7.82
C PRO A 20 1.94 -7.36 -8.23
N ASP A 21 1.40 -8.40 -7.59
CA ASP A 21 1.72 -9.79 -7.90
C ASP A 21 1.02 -10.30 -9.17
N HIS A 22 -0.05 -9.62 -9.60
CA HIS A 22 -0.93 -10.08 -10.67
C HIS A 22 -0.17 -10.33 -11.98
N ALA A 23 0.67 -9.38 -12.39
CA ALA A 23 1.46 -9.50 -13.62
C ALA A 23 2.45 -10.68 -13.58
N SER A 24 3.02 -10.98 -12.41
CA SER A 24 3.96 -12.10 -12.26
C SER A 24 3.24 -13.46 -12.43
N TYR A 25 2.05 -13.62 -11.86
CA TYR A 25 1.24 -14.85 -12.06
C TYR A 25 0.70 -14.97 -13.48
N ALA A 26 0.34 -13.85 -14.13
CA ALA A 26 0.00 -13.84 -15.54
C ALA A 26 1.21 -14.28 -16.42
N ALA A 27 2.43 -13.79 -16.13
CA ALA A 27 3.65 -14.19 -16.82
C ALA A 27 3.99 -15.67 -16.64
N MET A 28 3.63 -16.27 -15.50
CA MET A 28 3.78 -17.71 -15.24
C MET A 28 2.75 -18.56 -15.98
N GLY A 29 1.76 -17.94 -16.66
CA GLY A 29 0.67 -18.65 -17.33
C GLY A 29 -0.33 -19.28 -16.35
N ILE A 30 -0.45 -18.76 -15.12
CA ILE A 30 -1.41 -19.23 -14.13
C ILE A 30 -2.78 -18.64 -14.37
N PHE A 31 -2.84 -17.40 -14.86
CA PHE A 31 -4.10 -16.70 -15.14
C PHE A 31 -4.50 -16.80 -16.60
N ALA A 32 -5.79 -16.93 -16.87
CA ALA A 32 -6.38 -16.89 -18.19
C ALA A 32 -6.39 -15.47 -18.76
N ASP A 33 -6.10 -15.33 -20.05
CA ASP A 33 -6.38 -14.10 -20.80
C ASP A 33 -7.90 -13.97 -21.00
N ILE A 34 -8.49 -12.97 -20.32
CA ILE A 34 -9.93 -12.72 -20.34
C ILE A 34 -10.31 -11.50 -21.19
N SER A 35 -9.37 -10.88 -21.87
CA SER A 35 -9.54 -9.62 -22.61
C SER A 35 -10.78 -9.60 -23.50
N ASP A 36 -10.91 -10.60 -24.38
CA ASP A 36 -12.04 -10.69 -25.31
C ASP A 36 -13.36 -11.08 -24.62
N LYS A 37 -13.28 -11.78 -23.49
CA LYS A 37 -14.44 -12.30 -22.76
C LYS A 37 -15.18 -11.23 -21.96
N VAL A 38 -14.47 -10.18 -21.53
CA VAL A 38 -15.02 -9.10 -20.67
C VAL A 38 -15.21 -7.78 -21.43
N SER A 39 -14.77 -7.71 -22.68
CA SER A 39 -14.79 -6.46 -23.48
C SER A 39 -16.19 -5.84 -23.62
N ASP A 40 -17.22 -6.66 -23.65
CA ASP A 40 -18.61 -6.26 -23.80
C ASP A 40 -19.39 -6.20 -22.47
N TRP A 41 -18.72 -6.38 -21.33
CA TRP A 41 -19.40 -6.32 -20.03
C TRP A 41 -19.82 -4.91 -19.69
N ASP A 42 -21.04 -4.77 -19.16
CA ASP A 42 -21.55 -3.50 -18.66
C ASP A 42 -20.66 -2.98 -17.52
N GLY A 43 -20.20 -1.72 -17.68
CA GLY A 43 -19.37 -1.05 -16.68
C GLY A 43 -17.87 -1.39 -16.72
N ILE A 44 -17.36 -2.13 -17.73
CA ILE A 44 -15.92 -2.36 -17.88
C ILE A 44 -15.14 -1.05 -18.08
N ASP A 45 -15.75 -0.04 -18.67
CA ASP A 45 -15.22 1.31 -18.88
C ASP A 45 -15.28 2.19 -17.61
N GLN A 46 -15.93 1.72 -16.57
CA GLN A 46 -16.06 2.44 -15.32
C GLN A 46 -14.84 2.28 -14.39
N TYR A 47 -13.95 1.35 -14.65
CA TYR A 47 -12.75 1.20 -13.83
C TYR A 47 -11.80 2.40 -13.97
N TYR A 48 -11.17 2.79 -12.86
CA TYR A 48 -10.02 3.68 -12.90
C TYR A 48 -8.84 2.99 -13.61
N GLU A 49 -8.08 3.79 -14.35
CA GLU A 49 -6.96 3.28 -15.17
C GLU A 49 -5.89 2.57 -14.32
N GLY A 50 -5.49 3.15 -13.19
CA GLY A 50 -4.48 2.58 -12.31
C GLY A 50 -4.82 1.15 -11.84
N PRO A 51 -5.94 0.95 -11.13
CA PRO A 51 -6.38 -0.38 -10.70
C PRO A 51 -6.57 -1.35 -11.87
N LEU A 52 -7.19 -0.93 -12.98
CA LEU A 52 -7.41 -1.82 -14.12
C LEU A 52 -6.08 -2.24 -14.78
N ASN A 53 -5.11 -1.34 -14.85
CA ASN A 53 -3.80 -1.64 -15.42
C ASN A 53 -3.01 -2.64 -14.55
N SER A 54 -3.24 -2.70 -13.24
CA SER A 54 -2.61 -3.70 -12.39
C SER A 54 -3.04 -5.14 -12.72
N CYS A 55 -4.19 -5.31 -13.39
CA CYS A 55 -4.68 -6.60 -13.87
C CYS A 55 -4.12 -7.00 -15.25
N LYS A 56 -3.23 -6.20 -15.84
CA LYS A 56 -2.73 -6.40 -17.20
C LYS A 56 -1.27 -6.86 -17.24
N LEU A 57 -0.97 -7.61 -18.29
CA LEU A 57 0.38 -7.89 -18.77
C LEU A 57 0.37 -7.87 -20.30
N ASP A 58 1.32 -7.14 -20.94
CA ASP A 58 1.44 -7.01 -22.40
C ASP A 58 0.09 -6.65 -23.07
N ASP A 59 -0.60 -5.64 -22.52
CA ASP A 59 -1.92 -5.15 -22.96
C ASP A 59 -3.08 -6.15 -22.85
N LYS A 60 -2.85 -7.33 -22.29
CA LYS A 60 -3.87 -8.35 -22.03
C LYS A 60 -4.36 -8.27 -20.59
N LEU A 61 -5.64 -8.58 -20.41
CA LEU A 61 -6.32 -8.54 -19.10
C LEU A 61 -6.46 -9.96 -18.53
N TYR A 62 -6.06 -10.14 -17.29
CA TYR A 62 -6.02 -11.45 -16.60
C TYR A 62 -6.90 -11.51 -15.35
N GLY A 63 -7.67 -10.47 -15.10
CA GLY A 63 -8.55 -10.34 -13.95
C GLY A 63 -9.22 -8.98 -13.92
N LEU A 64 -9.89 -8.66 -12.81
CA LEU A 64 -10.50 -7.35 -12.56
C LEU A 64 -10.17 -6.88 -11.14
N PRO A 65 -10.08 -5.57 -10.89
CA PRO A 65 -9.85 -5.06 -9.55
C PRO A 65 -11.00 -5.43 -8.59
N PHE A 66 -10.63 -5.91 -7.40
CA PHE A 66 -11.56 -6.09 -6.28
C PHE A 66 -11.86 -4.77 -5.60
N GLY A 67 -10.81 -4.01 -5.24
CA GLY A 67 -10.88 -2.72 -4.61
C GLY A 67 -9.56 -1.98 -4.70
N SER A 68 -9.55 -0.73 -4.28
CA SER A 68 -8.36 0.13 -4.26
C SER A 68 -8.16 0.71 -2.88
N ASN A 69 -6.91 1.02 -2.56
CA ASN A 69 -6.53 1.72 -1.35
C ASN A 69 -5.23 2.50 -1.56
N CYS A 70 -4.87 3.30 -0.57
CA CYS A 70 -3.57 3.98 -0.51
C CYS A 70 -3.14 4.14 0.94
N LEU A 71 -1.92 4.61 1.15
CA LEU A 71 -1.40 4.92 2.48
C LEU A 71 -1.56 6.40 2.78
N ALA A 72 -1.82 6.72 4.05
CA ALA A 72 -1.86 8.09 4.57
C ALA A 72 -1.22 8.15 5.96
N LEU A 73 -1.06 9.35 6.51
CA LEU A 73 -0.53 9.56 7.84
C LEU A 73 -1.68 9.67 8.85
N PHE A 74 -1.76 8.72 9.78
CA PHE A 74 -2.60 8.81 10.98
C PHE A 74 -1.83 9.52 12.08
N TYR A 75 -2.50 10.34 12.86
CA TYR A 75 -1.89 11.04 13.99
C TYR A 75 -2.83 11.13 15.18
N ASN A 76 -2.24 11.07 16.38
CA ASN A 76 -2.95 11.28 17.62
C ASN A 76 -3.00 12.78 17.90
N GLU A 77 -4.20 13.37 17.83
CA GLU A 77 -4.40 14.81 17.98
C GLU A 77 -3.97 15.33 19.36
N ASP A 78 -4.26 14.57 20.43
CA ASP A 78 -3.90 14.98 21.77
C ASP A 78 -2.37 15.01 21.97
N MET A 79 -1.65 13.99 21.45
CA MET A 79 -0.19 13.95 21.55
C MET A 79 0.48 15.06 20.75
N LEU A 80 -0.04 15.40 19.57
CA LEU A 80 0.47 16.51 18.77
C LEU A 80 0.19 17.84 19.48
N ALA A 81 -1.03 18.05 19.99
CA ALA A 81 -1.42 19.25 20.71
C ALA A 81 -0.57 19.46 21.98
N ASP A 82 -0.33 18.41 22.77
CA ASP A 82 0.51 18.44 23.96
C ASP A 82 1.97 18.79 23.63
N ALA A 83 2.45 18.40 22.46
CA ALA A 83 3.77 18.77 21.95
C ALA A 83 3.81 20.16 21.29
N GLY A 84 2.66 20.84 21.18
CA GLY A 84 2.51 22.12 20.47
C GLY A 84 2.77 22.02 18.98
N CYS A 85 2.37 20.89 18.36
CA CYS A 85 2.57 20.58 16.96
C CYS A 85 1.22 20.46 16.24
N GLU A 86 1.27 20.68 14.92
CA GLU A 86 0.22 20.30 13.98
C GLU A 86 0.67 19.09 13.16
N ALA A 87 -0.24 18.47 12.41
CA ALA A 87 0.09 17.37 11.53
C ALA A 87 1.10 17.82 10.45
N PRO A 88 2.21 17.07 10.23
CA PRO A 88 3.27 17.48 9.32
C PRO A 88 2.85 17.35 7.86
N THR A 89 3.32 18.28 7.01
CA THR A 89 3.08 18.27 5.56
C THR A 89 4.35 18.04 4.74
N THR A 90 5.52 18.14 5.39
CA THR A 90 6.84 17.95 4.79
C THR A 90 7.69 16.99 5.62
N TRP A 91 8.73 16.42 5.03
CA TRP A 91 9.68 15.55 5.74
C TRP A 91 10.40 16.25 6.89
N ASP A 92 10.72 17.53 6.73
CA ASP A 92 11.38 18.28 7.81
C ASP A 92 10.42 18.49 8.98
N GLU A 93 9.15 18.79 8.70
CA GLU A 93 8.10 18.86 9.73
C GLU A 93 7.86 17.49 10.36
N LEU A 94 7.81 16.39 9.58
CA LEU A 94 7.69 15.04 10.11
C LEU A 94 8.78 14.71 11.11
N LYS A 95 10.05 14.99 10.77
CA LYS A 95 11.18 14.77 11.68
C LYS A 95 11.06 15.60 12.96
N ASP A 96 10.68 16.87 12.84
CA ASP A 96 10.50 17.78 13.98
C ASP A 96 9.35 17.32 14.91
N VAL A 97 8.17 17.01 14.33
CA VAL A 97 7.01 16.53 15.07
C VAL A 97 7.30 15.18 15.71
N ALA A 98 7.89 14.24 14.98
CA ALA A 98 8.26 12.93 15.52
C ALA A 98 9.24 13.04 16.68
N GLN A 99 10.22 13.95 16.60
CA GLN A 99 11.15 14.19 17.71
C GLN A 99 10.46 14.81 18.94
N LYS A 100 9.58 15.79 18.75
CA LYS A 100 8.87 16.48 19.84
C LYS A 100 7.86 15.58 20.55
N THR A 101 7.22 14.68 19.84
CA THR A 101 6.25 13.72 20.38
C THR A 101 6.91 12.47 20.97
N THR A 102 8.20 12.24 20.74
CA THR A 102 8.96 11.14 21.35
C THR A 102 9.25 11.46 22.81
N GLN A 103 8.52 10.82 23.75
CA GLN A 103 8.65 11.04 25.17
C GLN A 103 8.39 9.74 25.96
N GLY A 104 9.26 9.42 26.91
CA GLY A 104 9.12 8.22 27.76
C GLY A 104 9.13 6.94 26.93
N ASN A 105 8.00 6.24 26.87
CA ASN A 105 7.83 5.02 26.07
C ASN A 105 7.16 5.29 24.72
N VAL A 106 6.79 6.53 24.44
CA VAL A 106 6.15 6.92 23.17
C VAL A 106 7.22 7.24 22.14
N THR A 107 7.12 6.67 20.96
CA THR A 107 7.87 7.10 19.77
C THR A 107 7.00 7.98 18.88
N GLY A 108 7.60 8.97 18.23
CA GLY A 108 6.84 9.96 17.46
C GLY A 108 6.25 9.43 16.17
N PHE A 109 6.87 8.38 15.58
CA PHE A 109 6.47 7.86 14.29
C PHE A 109 6.69 6.35 14.17
N ALA A 110 5.86 5.68 13.38
CA ALA A 110 6.12 4.31 12.92
C ALA A 110 5.47 4.03 11.55
N MET A 111 6.06 3.08 10.84
CA MET A 111 5.51 2.44 9.65
C MET A 111 5.95 0.98 9.63
N CYS A 112 5.29 0.13 8.84
CA CYS A 112 5.74 -1.24 8.62
C CYS A 112 7.05 -1.23 7.79
N CYS A 113 8.07 -1.90 8.30
CA CYS A 113 9.36 -2.06 7.62
C CYS A 113 9.76 -3.54 7.54
N LEU A 114 8.80 -4.46 7.45
CA LEU A 114 9.08 -5.88 7.22
C LEU A 114 9.86 -6.09 5.92
N GLN A 115 10.73 -7.11 5.89
CA GLN A 115 11.38 -7.53 4.65
C GLN A 115 10.42 -8.39 3.84
N ASN A 116 9.41 -7.76 3.25
CA ASN A 116 8.41 -8.35 2.37
C ASN A 116 7.64 -7.25 1.63
N GLU A 117 6.62 -7.63 0.87
CA GLU A 117 5.77 -6.70 0.10
C GLU A 117 5.10 -5.63 0.97
N GLU A 118 4.68 -5.97 2.18
CA GLU A 118 4.05 -5.04 3.12
C GLU A 118 5.01 -3.89 3.52
N GLY A 119 6.29 -4.21 3.77
CA GLY A 119 7.31 -3.20 4.02
C GLY A 119 7.63 -2.36 2.78
N THR A 120 7.70 -2.98 1.60
CA THR A 120 7.90 -2.25 0.34
C THR A 120 6.75 -1.29 0.08
N PHE A 121 5.51 -1.72 0.28
CA PHE A 121 4.31 -0.89 0.14
C PHE A 121 4.38 0.35 1.03
N ASN A 122 4.84 0.20 2.28
CA ASN A 122 5.02 1.33 3.21
C ASN A 122 6.20 2.24 2.86
N PHE A 123 7.23 1.73 2.17
CA PHE A 123 8.43 2.50 1.83
C PHE A 123 8.30 3.28 0.52
N THR A 124 7.60 2.73 -0.48
CA THR A 124 7.54 3.33 -1.82
C THR A 124 7.02 4.77 -1.87
N PRO A 125 6.06 5.23 -1.04
CA PRO A 125 5.68 6.65 -1.01
C PRO A 125 6.85 7.59 -0.72
N TRP A 126 7.72 7.20 0.22
CA TRP A 126 8.90 8.00 0.58
C TRP A 126 9.90 8.06 -0.57
N LEU A 127 10.11 6.92 -1.24
CA LEU A 127 10.98 6.85 -2.41
C LEU A 127 10.46 7.76 -3.53
N TRP A 128 9.20 7.63 -3.89
CA TRP A 128 8.59 8.40 -4.98
C TRP A 128 8.46 9.88 -4.67
N SER A 129 8.23 10.25 -3.42
CA SER A 129 8.17 11.64 -2.99
C SER A 129 9.46 12.44 -3.26
N THR A 130 10.61 11.77 -3.40
CA THR A 130 11.88 12.37 -3.80
C THR A 130 12.01 12.56 -5.32
N GLY A 131 11.13 11.94 -6.12
CA GLY A 131 11.22 11.83 -7.57
C GLY A 131 12.05 10.63 -8.05
N ALA A 132 12.49 9.72 -7.14
CA ALA A 132 13.07 8.44 -7.52
C ALA A 132 11.98 7.45 -7.94
N THR A 133 12.37 6.32 -8.53
CA THR A 133 11.47 5.24 -8.91
C THR A 133 11.85 3.92 -8.24
N SER A 134 10.92 2.96 -8.20
CA SER A 134 11.21 1.62 -7.70
C SER A 134 12.24 0.85 -8.55
N TYR A 135 12.53 1.34 -9.76
CA TYR A 135 13.44 0.71 -10.71
C TYR A 135 14.82 1.37 -10.78
N ASP A 136 14.98 2.52 -10.10
CA ASP A 136 16.25 3.28 -10.03
C ASP A 136 16.39 3.91 -8.65
N ILE A 137 16.87 3.10 -7.70
CA ILE A 137 17.07 3.52 -6.29
C ILE A 137 18.52 3.99 -6.01
N ASN A 138 19.50 3.60 -6.84
CA ASN A 138 20.90 3.94 -6.62
C ASN A 138 21.26 5.32 -7.18
N ASN A 139 20.55 6.33 -6.71
CA ASN A 139 20.80 7.75 -7.00
C ASN A 139 20.60 8.59 -5.73
N ASP A 140 20.92 9.87 -5.78
CA ASP A 140 20.83 10.76 -4.61
C ASP A 140 19.42 10.78 -3.98
N ASN A 141 18.37 10.69 -4.79
CA ASN A 141 16.99 10.67 -4.34
C ASN A 141 16.62 9.36 -3.61
N GLY A 142 16.98 8.21 -4.18
CA GLY A 142 16.74 6.91 -3.53
C GLY A 142 17.54 6.77 -2.23
N ILE A 143 18.80 7.20 -2.23
CA ILE A 143 19.64 7.24 -1.02
C ILE A 143 19.02 8.16 0.04
N LYS A 144 18.45 9.31 -0.38
CA LYS A 144 17.75 10.24 0.51
C LYS A 144 16.53 9.61 1.18
N ALA A 145 15.74 8.83 0.46
CA ALA A 145 14.58 8.11 1.02
C ALA A 145 15.01 7.09 2.09
N LEU A 146 16.02 6.27 1.82
CA LEU A 146 16.59 5.34 2.80
C LEU A 146 17.19 6.07 4.01
N THR A 147 17.79 7.25 3.78
CA THR A 147 18.37 8.07 4.85
C THR A 147 17.30 8.63 5.77
N LEU A 148 16.12 9.04 5.24
CA LEU A 148 15.01 9.49 6.08
C LEU A 148 14.62 8.42 7.10
N VAL A 149 14.42 7.19 6.63
CA VAL A 149 14.02 6.07 7.50
C VAL A 149 15.07 5.79 8.57
N LYS A 150 16.35 5.79 8.17
CA LYS A 150 17.48 5.63 9.09
C LYS A 150 17.55 6.77 10.11
N ASP A 151 17.42 8.01 9.68
CA ASP A 151 17.50 9.19 10.55
C ASP A 151 16.41 9.18 11.64
N LEU A 152 15.18 8.78 11.31
CA LEU A 152 14.08 8.65 12.26
C LEU A 152 14.40 7.60 13.33
N VAL A 153 15.03 6.48 12.95
CA VAL A 153 15.46 5.44 13.88
C VAL A 153 16.64 5.90 14.72
N ASP A 154 17.65 6.51 14.11
CA ASP A 154 18.85 6.98 14.80
C ASP A 154 18.54 8.10 15.80
N ALA A 155 17.55 8.95 15.51
CA ALA A 155 17.02 9.96 16.42
C ALA A 155 16.18 9.37 17.57
N GLY A 156 15.84 8.08 17.53
CA GLY A 156 14.93 7.43 18.48
C GLY A 156 13.46 7.81 18.27
N SER A 157 13.14 8.53 17.21
CA SER A 157 11.76 8.94 16.88
C SER A 157 10.94 7.81 16.26
N MET A 158 11.59 6.78 15.74
CA MET A 158 11.01 5.53 15.28
C MET A 158 11.74 4.34 15.89
N SER A 159 11.00 3.33 16.35
CA SER A 159 11.57 2.12 16.93
C SER A 159 12.26 1.26 15.86
N LYS A 160 13.39 0.61 16.21
CA LYS A 160 14.00 -0.42 15.36
C LYS A 160 13.11 -1.66 15.16
N GLU A 161 12.18 -1.89 16.08
CA GLU A 161 11.27 -3.05 16.01
C GLU A 161 10.28 -2.98 14.82
N VAL A 162 10.17 -1.85 14.13
CA VAL A 162 9.36 -1.72 12.91
C VAL A 162 9.72 -2.72 11.82
N ILE A 163 10.94 -3.28 11.86
CA ILE A 163 11.35 -4.37 10.95
C ILE A 163 10.70 -5.72 11.26
N ASN A 164 10.00 -5.82 12.40
CA ASN A 164 9.28 -7.01 12.87
C ASN A 164 7.77 -6.77 12.96
N TRP A 165 7.30 -5.55 12.71
CA TRP A 165 5.89 -5.17 12.86
C TRP A 165 5.16 -5.18 11.52
N THR A 166 4.03 -5.89 11.48
CA THR A 166 3.04 -5.76 10.43
C THR A 166 2.34 -4.40 10.52
N GLN A 167 1.59 -4.01 9.48
CA GLN A 167 0.72 -2.82 9.55
C GLN A 167 -0.30 -2.92 10.69
N GLY A 168 -0.80 -4.15 10.98
CA GLY A 168 -1.67 -4.41 12.12
C GLY A 168 -0.95 -4.20 13.46
N ASP A 169 0.33 -4.61 13.58
CA ASP A 169 1.12 -4.35 14.80
C ASP A 169 1.37 -2.86 14.97
N VAL A 170 1.68 -2.13 13.92
CA VAL A 170 1.82 -0.66 13.95
C VAL A 170 0.52 0.01 14.42
N MET A 171 -0.63 -0.41 13.90
CA MET A 171 -1.94 0.08 14.36
C MET A 171 -2.13 -0.23 15.86
N ASN A 172 -1.83 -1.46 16.30
CA ASN A 172 -1.97 -1.85 17.70
C ASN A 172 -1.10 -1.01 18.64
N GLN A 173 0.13 -0.64 18.23
CA GLN A 173 0.98 0.29 18.97
C GLN A 173 0.36 1.70 19.03
N PHE A 174 -0.23 2.16 17.91
CA PHE A 174 -0.86 3.47 17.83
C PHE A 174 -2.10 3.57 18.74
N ILE A 175 -3.03 2.63 18.68
CA ILE A 175 -4.23 2.63 19.55
C ILE A 175 -3.89 2.41 21.03
N SER A 176 -2.73 1.79 21.32
CA SER A 176 -2.21 1.64 22.69
C SER A 176 -1.51 2.89 23.21
N GLY A 177 -1.41 3.97 22.42
CA GLY A 177 -0.76 5.21 22.80
C GLY A 177 0.76 5.14 22.87
N ASN A 178 1.39 4.16 22.21
CA ASN A 178 2.84 4.00 22.15
C ASN A 178 3.49 4.74 20.98
N ILE A 179 2.69 5.22 20.02
CA ILE A 179 3.12 5.91 18.81
C ILE A 179 2.24 7.13 18.60
N ALA A 180 2.83 8.29 18.28
CA ALA A 180 2.08 9.51 18.01
C ALA A 180 1.58 9.62 16.55
N MET A 181 2.33 9.08 15.59
CA MET A 181 1.97 9.10 14.17
C MET A 181 2.30 7.75 13.52
N MET A 182 1.43 7.27 12.65
CA MET A 182 1.68 6.03 11.90
C MET A 182 1.32 6.17 10.43
N VAL A 183 2.04 5.45 9.56
CA VAL A 183 1.61 5.20 8.19
C VAL A 183 0.75 3.94 8.16
N ASN A 184 -0.46 4.07 7.63
CA ASN A 184 -1.35 2.94 7.43
C ASN A 184 -2.40 3.27 6.35
N GLY A 185 -3.26 2.32 6.04
CA GLY A 185 -4.30 2.50 5.04
C GLY A 185 -5.72 2.51 5.60
N PRO A 186 -6.73 2.79 4.73
CA PRO A 186 -8.12 2.98 5.13
C PRO A 186 -8.77 1.71 5.70
N TRP A 187 -8.24 0.50 5.40
CA TRP A 187 -8.69 -0.77 6.00
C TRP A 187 -8.56 -0.82 7.52
N GLN A 188 -7.76 0.05 8.13
CA GLN A 188 -7.63 0.13 9.59
C GLN A 188 -8.75 0.98 10.23
N VAL A 189 -9.38 1.87 9.45
CA VAL A 189 -10.37 2.83 9.99
C VAL A 189 -11.54 2.13 10.69
N PRO A 190 -12.19 1.10 10.11
CA PRO A 190 -13.25 0.37 10.80
C PRO A 190 -12.80 -0.24 12.13
N THR A 191 -11.64 -0.89 12.11
CA THR A 191 -11.05 -1.54 13.31
C THR A 191 -10.71 -0.50 14.40
N MET A 192 -10.11 0.62 14.01
CA MET A 192 -9.78 1.69 14.96
C MET A 192 -11.01 2.32 15.59
N ARG A 193 -12.06 2.54 14.82
CA ARG A 193 -13.35 3.06 15.33
C ARG A 193 -14.01 2.11 16.32
N GLU A 194 -13.86 0.80 16.10
CA GLU A 194 -14.40 -0.24 16.99
C GLU A 194 -13.56 -0.41 18.25
N GLN A 195 -12.22 -0.51 18.11
CA GLN A 195 -11.33 -0.88 19.21
C GLN A 195 -10.83 0.31 20.02
N ALA A 196 -10.81 1.50 19.47
CA ALA A 196 -10.32 2.72 20.13
C ALA A 196 -11.30 3.90 19.96
N PRO A 197 -12.59 3.75 20.36
CA PRO A 197 -13.61 4.77 20.12
C PRO A 197 -13.34 6.09 20.88
N ASP A 198 -12.55 6.06 21.95
CA ASP A 198 -12.19 7.22 22.78
C ASP A 198 -10.87 7.88 22.37
N LEU A 199 -10.15 7.31 21.40
CA LEU A 199 -8.91 7.86 20.90
C LEU A 199 -9.20 9.06 19.99
N ASN A 200 -8.59 10.21 20.30
CA ASN A 200 -8.69 11.39 19.46
C ASN A 200 -7.61 11.33 18.36
N TRP A 201 -8.01 10.96 17.14
CA TRP A 201 -7.12 10.78 16.01
C TRP A 201 -7.73 11.26 14.71
N ASP A 202 -6.88 11.61 13.78
CA ASP A 202 -7.29 11.97 12.44
C ASP A 202 -6.24 11.50 11.41
N VAL A 203 -6.52 11.72 10.14
CA VAL A 203 -5.68 11.36 9.00
C VAL A 203 -5.31 12.60 8.20
N THR A 204 -4.10 12.63 7.66
CA THR A 204 -3.66 13.65 6.70
C THR A 204 -2.85 13.00 5.58
N LEU A 205 -2.58 13.77 4.52
CA LEU A 205 -1.71 13.32 3.44
C LEU A 205 -0.33 12.92 3.96
N LEU A 206 0.33 11.98 3.30
CA LEU A 206 1.73 11.66 3.61
C LEU A 206 2.61 12.89 3.40
N PRO A 207 3.48 13.23 4.36
CA PRO A 207 4.38 14.38 4.23
C PRO A 207 5.30 14.23 3.03
N LYS A 208 5.42 15.28 2.24
CA LYS A 208 6.23 15.28 1.02
C LYS A 208 7.68 15.71 1.24
N ASP A 209 8.54 15.24 0.35
CA ASP A 209 9.85 15.85 0.05
C ASP A 209 9.71 16.85 -1.10
N ALA A 210 9.90 16.39 -2.33
CA ALA A 210 9.72 17.22 -3.53
C ALA A 210 8.25 17.30 -3.95
N GLU A 211 7.53 16.18 -3.88
CA GLU A 211 6.12 16.06 -4.29
C GLU A 211 5.34 15.12 -3.36
N TYR A 212 4.01 15.28 -3.34
CA TYR A 212 3.15 14.31 -2.66
C TYR A 212 3.19 12.98 -3.39
N ALA A 213 3.26 11.91 -2.65
CA ALA A 213 3.23 10.55 -3.20
C ALA A 213 2.61 9.58 -2.20
N SER A 214 1.80 8.67 -2.69
CA SER A 214 1.34 7.51 -1.96
C SER A 214 1.47 6.26 -2.82
N CYS A 215 1.26 5.10 -2.23
CA CYS A 215 1.26 3.84 -2.95
C CYS A 215 -0.17 3.40 -3.24
N LEU A 216 -0.47 3.18 -4.53
CA LEU A 216 -1.71 2.53 -4.94
C LEU A 216 -1.65 1.06 -4.53
N GLY A 217 -2.54 0.70 -3.65
CA GLY A 217 -2.79 -0.66 -3.23
C GLY A 217 -4.16 -1.14 -3.68
N GLY A 218 -4.51 -2.31 -3.20
CA GLY A 218 -5.74 -3.02 -3.50
C GLY A 218 -5.46 -4.39 -4.08
N GLU A 219 -6.49 -5.19 -4.10
CA GLU A 219 -6.45 -6.56 -4.58
C GLU A 219 -7.16 -6.69 -5.92
N ASN A 220 -6.79 -7.73 -6.64
CA ASN A 220 -7.39 -8.11 -7.90
C ASN A 220 -7.98 -9.50 -7.81
N PHE A 221 -9.12 -9.70 -8.45
CA PHE A 221 -9.55 -11.02 -8.86
C PHE A 221 -8.66 -11.52 -9.99
N GLY A 222 -8.04 -12.69 -9.82
CA GLY A 222 -7.31 -13.41 -10.85
C GLY A 222 -8.09 -14.64 -11.29
N VAL A 223 -8.36 -14.77 -12.58
CA VAL A 223 -9.04 -15.95 -13.16
C VAL A 223 -7.99 -17.00 -13.50
N ILE A 224 -8.03 -18.15 -12.86
CA ILE A 224 -7.09 -19.23 -13.11
C ILE A 224 -7.39 -19.87 -14.47
N ASP A 225 -6.34 -20.12 -15.26
CA ASP A 225 -6.46 -20.80 -16.55
C ASP A 225 -6.75 -22.31 -16.33
N GLY A 226 -7.87 -22.78 -16.89
CA GLY A 226 -8.35 -24.14 -16.68
C GLY A 226 -9.72 -24.40 -17.28
N ASP A 227 -10.29 -25.55 -16.92
CA ASP A 227 -11.55 -26.03 -17.49
C ASP A 227 -12.78 -25.20 -17.07
N ASN A 228 -12.67 -24.44 -15.95
CA ASN A 228 -13.80 -23.73 -15.34
C ASN A 228 -13.77 -22.20 -15.57
N VAL A 229 -12.94 -21.69 -16.50
CA VAL A 229 -12.82 -20.26 -16.80
C VAL A 229 -14.17 -19.58 -17.02
N ASP A 230 -15.09 -20.20 -17.76
CA ASP A 230 -16.41 -19.60 -18.05
C ASP A 230 -17.27 -19.49 -16.76
N ALA A 231 -17.23 -20.47 -15.88
CA ALA A 231 -17.94 -20.42 -14.58
C ALA A 231 -17.30 -19.38 -13.63
N ALA A 232 -15.97 -19.26 -13.63
CA ALA A 232 -15.27 -18.23 -12.88
C ALA A 232 -15.63 -16.82 -13.38
N LEU A 233 -15.79 -16.64 -14.68
CA LEU A 233 -16.22 -15.38 -15.30
C LEU A 233 -17.67 -15.03 -14.96
N ASP A 234 -18.58 -15.99 -14.91
CA ASP A 234 -19.98 -15.77 -14.46
C ASP A 234 -20.00 -15.23 -13.03
N PHE A 235 -19.19 -15.81 -12.13
CA PHE A 235 -19.06 -15.31 -10.77
C PHE A 235 -18.39 -13.93 -10.74
N LEU A 236 -17.31 -13.73 -11.50
CA LEU A 236 -16.59 -12.46 -11.56
C LEU A 236 -17.51 -11.33 -12.02
N GLN A 237 -18.31 -11.55 -13.07
CA GLN A 237 -19.27 -10.56 -13.57
C GLN A 237 -20.29 -10.17 -12.51
N PHE A 238 -20.78 -11.14 -11.73
CA PHE A 238 -21.66 -10.88 -10.59
C PHE A 238 -20.94 -10.08 -9.51
N ALA A 239 -19.80 -10.57 -9.00
CA ALA A 239 -19.07 -9.96 -7.89
C ALA A 239 -18.53 -8.56 -8.19
N THR A 240 -18.28 -8.24 -9.46
CA THR A 240 -17.80 -6.92 -9.91
C THR A 240 -18.89 -6.02 -10.48
N SER A 241 -20.15 -6.44 -10.41
CA SER A 241 -21.29 -5.58 -10.78
C SER A 241 -21.37 -4.36 -9.84
N LYS A 242 -21.97 -3.27 -10.32
CA LYS A 242 -22.07 -2.03 -9.55
C LYS A 242 -22.73 -2.23 -8.18
N ASP A 243 -23.85 -2.94 -8.17
CA ASP A 243 -24.66 -3.13 -6.96
C ASP A 243 -23.94 -4.02 -5.93
N GLU A 244 -23.27 -5.06 -6.40
CA GLU A 244 -22.49 -5.95 -5.51
C GLU A 244 -21.27 -5.22 -4.94
N VAL A 245 -20.47 -4.53 -5.77
CA VAL A 245 -19.34 -3.73 -5.29
C VAL A 245 -19.80 -2.71 -4.25
N ALA A 246 -20.86 -1.97 -4.52
CA ALA A 246 -21.41 -1.00 -3.58
C ALA A 246 -21.92 -1.64 -2.27
N SER A 247 -22.24 -2.93 -2.27
CA SER A 247 -22.76 -3.62 -1.09
C SER A 247 -21.68 -4.05 -0.09
N TYR A 248 -20.42 -4.24 -0.55
CA TYR A 248 -19.38 -4.81 0.31
C TYR A 248 -18.13 -3.93 0.47
N ILE A 249 -17.86 -3.03 -0.47
CA ILE A 249 -16.54 -2.36 -0.53
C ILE A 249 -16.24 -1.48 0.68
N ASP A 250 -17.28 -0.83 1.22
CA ASP A 250 -17.15 0.05 2.39
C ASP A 250 -16.83 -0.74 3.66
N ASP A 251 -17.31 -1.97 3.79
CA ASP A 251 -17.05 -2.85 4.94
C ASP A 251 -15.57 -3.21 5.04
N PHE A 252 -14.86 -3.23 3.92
CA PHE A 252 -13.41 -3.41 3.89
C PHE A 252 -12.62 -2.12 4.13
N GLY A 253 -13.29 -0.97 4.18
CA GLY A 253 -12.64 0.33 4.24
C GLY A 253 -11.88 0.66 2.94
N TYR A 254 -12.31 0.13 1.80
CA TYR A 254 -11.64 0.32 0.51
C TYR A 254 -12.35 1.38 -0.33
N ILE A 255 -11.59 1.98 -1.23
CA ILE A 255 -12.13 2.84 -2.29
C ILE A 255 -12.48 1.94 -3.48
N ALA A 256 -13.68 2.09 -4.01
CA ALA A 256 -14.09 1.31 -5.16
C ALA A 256 -13.16 1.61 -6.36
N ALA A 257 -12.71 0.54 -7.03
CA ALA A 257 -11.95 0.66 -8.27
C ALA A 257 -12.82 1.13 -9.45
N ARG A 258 -14.15 1.13 -9.28
CA ARG A 258 -15.16 1.60 -10.24
C ARG A 258 -15.58 3.03 -9.91
N LYS A 259 -15.49 3.93 -10.89
CA LYS A 259 -15.87 5.37 -10.78
C LYS A 259 -17.32 5.55 -10.36
N ASP A 260 -18.24 4.78 -10.98
CA ASP A 260 -19.67 4.86 -10.75
C ASP A 260 -20.13 4.37 -9.36
N VAL A 261 -19.25 3.73 -8.58
CA VAL A 261 -19.42 3.42 -7.16
C VAL A 261 -18.66 4.44 -6.30
N ALA A 262 -17.38 4.69 -6.61
CA ALA A 262 -16.53 5.59 -5.84
C ALA A 262 -17.08 7.02 -5.71
N GLU A 263 -17.77 7.54 -6.74
CA GLU A 263 -18.40 8.85 -6.71
C GLU A 263 -19.46 9.02 -5.60
N GLY A 264 -20.03 7.93 -5.10
CA GLY A 264 -21.02 7.92 -4.03
C GLY A 264 -20.48 7.56 -2.65
N GLN A 265 -19.22 7.11 -2.56
CA GLN A 265 -18.61 6.69 -1.30
C GLN A 265 -18.23 7.88 -0.41
N PHE A 266 -18.30 7.67 0.89
CA PHE A 266 -17.69 8.50 1.94
C PHE A 266 -18.12 9.97 1.94
N THR A 267 -19.31 10.31 1.40
CA THR A 267 -19.79 11.70 1.31
C THR A 267 -19.93 12.39 2.67
N ASP A 268 -20.17 11.62 3.72
CA ASP A 268 -20.33 12.09 5.09
C ASP A 268 -19.21 11.59 6.04
N ASP A 269 -18.07 11.11 5.49
CA ASP A 269 -16.93 10.56 6.24
C ASP A 269 -15.64 11.35 5.94
N GLU A 270 -15.37 12.38 6.75
CA GLU A 270 -14.21 13.27 6.56
C GLU A 270 -12.86 12.53 6.58
N THR A 271 -12.73 11.47 7.39
CA THR A 271 -11.53 10.66 7.45
C THR A 271 -11.30 9.91 6.13
N MET A 272 -12.36 9.26 5.62
CA MET A 272 -12.26 8.52 4.35
C MET A 272 -12.10 9.44 3.14
N GLN A 273 -12.64 10.67 3.20
CA GLN A 273 -12.40 11.68 2.16
C GLN A 273 -10.93 12.05 2.01
N LYS A 274 -10.14 12.04 3.10
CA LYS A 274 -8.69 12.29 3.05
C LYS A 274 -7.95 11.18 2.30
N PHE A 275 -8.37 9.92 2.44
CA PHE A 275 -7.84 8.84 1.62
C PHE A 275 -8.23 8.99 0.14
N THR A 276 -9.44 9.46 -0.14
CA THR A 276 -9.86 9.79 -1.52
C THR A 276 -9.00 10.92 -2.11
N GLU A 277 -8.62 11.90 -1.30
CA GLU A 277 -7.68 12.96 -1.71
C GLU A 277 -6.29 12.38 -1.94
N GLU A 278 -5.77 11.55 -1.03
CA GLU A 278 -4.45 10.91 -1.14
C GLU A 278 -4.33 10.03 -2.40
N MET A 279 -5.43 9.39 -2.83
CA MET A 279 -5.47 8.57 -4.06
C MET A 279 -5.03 9.35 -5.32
N GLN A 280 -5.13 10.68 -5.33
CA GLN A 280 -4.67 11.49 -6.47
C GLN A 280 -3.14 11.45 -6.63
N TYR A 281 -2.42 11.10 -5.57
CA TYR A 281 -0.97 11.00 -5.51
C TYR A 281 -0.48 9.55 -5.47
N ALA A 282 -1.40 8.59 -5.48
CA ALA A 282 -1.09 7.18 -5.39
C ALA A 282 -0.54 6.65 -6.72
N GLN A 283 0.63 6.05 -6.69
CA GLN A 283 1.30 5.45 -7.84
C GLN A 283 1.27 3.92 -7.72
N PRO A 284 1.09 3.19 -8.83
CA PRO A 284 1.10 1.73 -8.82
C PRO A 284 2.51 1.18 -8.64
N ARG A 285 2.63 0.05 -7.95
CA ARG A 285 3.87 -0.72 -7.79
C ARG A 285 4.28 -1.51 -9.05
N GLY A 286 3.37 -1.71 -9.96
CA GLY A 286 3.54 -2.41 -11.23
C GLY A 286 2.61 -1.82 -12.28
N PRO A 287 2.25 -2.60 -13.31
CA PRO A 287 2.55 -4.04 -13.51
C PRO A 287 4.00 -4.32 -13.94
N HIS A 288 4.66 -5.32 -13.33
CA HIS A 288 5.98 -5.81 -13.70
C HIS A 288 6.12 -7.30 -13.36
N ALA A 289 6.54 -8.13 -14.33
CA ALA A 289 6.63 -9.57 -14.15
C ALA A 289 7.62 -10.01 -13.03
N GLN A 290 8.64 -9.19 -12.77
CA GLN A 290 9.67 -9.44 -11.74
C GLN A 290 9.44 -8.57 -10.48
N TRP A 291 8.21 -8.10 -10.26
CA TRP A 291 7.92 -7.27 -9.07
C TRP A 291 8.33 -7.93 -7.74
N PRO A 292 8.11 -9.24 -7.51
CA PRO A 292 8.50 -9.87 -6.26
C PRO A 292 10.01 -9.71 -5.94
N GLU A 293 10.88 -9.81 -6.95
CA GLU A 293 12.33 -9.64 -6.77
C GLU A 293 12.70 -8.18 -6.50
N ILE A 294 12.02 -7.25 -7.17
CA ILE A 294 12.19 -5.80 -6.95
C ILE A 294 11.77 -5.43 -5.54
N SER A 295 10.60 -5.90 -5.11
CA SER A 295 10.06 -5.66 -3.78
C SER A 295 10.97 -6.20 -2.67
N ASP A 296 11.48 -7.43 -2.83
CA ASP A 296 12.42 -8.01 -1.87
C ASP A 296 13.72 -7.19 -1.77
N ALA A 297 14.24 -6.72 -2.90
CA ALA A 297 15.45 -5.87 -2.92
C ALA A 297 15.20 -4.51 -2.21
N LEU A 298 14.05 -3.88 -2.44
CA LEU A 298 13.69 -2.61 -1.80
C LEU A 298 13.50 -2.77 -0.28
N SER A 299 12.72 -3.75 0.16
CA SER A 299 12.47 -4.00 1.59
C SER A 299 13.74 -4.42 2.32
N LEU A 300 14.63 -5.19 1.68
CA LEU A 300 15.93 -5.52 2.23
C LEU A 300 16.79 -4.25 2.42
N ALA A 301 16.82 -3.34 1.44
CA ALA A 301 17.58 -2.10 1.55
C ALA A 301 17.11 -1.23 2.73
N VAL A 302 15.79 -1.18 2.98
CA VAL A 302 15.22 -0.52 4.15
C VAL A 302 15.70 -1.18 5.44
N ASN A 303 15.60 -2.50 5.53
CA ASN A 303 16.04 -3.26 6.72
C ASN A 303 17.54 -3.10 7.01
N GLU A 304 18.38 -3.19 5.99
CA GLU A 304 19.83 -3.01 6.14
C GLU A 304 20.18 -1.58 6.61
N SER A 305 19.45 -0.58 6.11
CA SER A 305 19.63 0.82 6.53
C SER A 305 19.21 1.03 7.99
N ILE A 306 18.05 0.50 8.41
CA ILE A 306 17.53 0.59 9.80
C ILE A 306 18.45 -0.12 10.79
N THR A 307 18.90 -1.33 10.46
CA THR A 307 19.76 -2.12 11.35
C THR A 307 21.20 -1.63 11.40
N GLY A 308 21.61 -0.82 10.42
CA GLY A 308 22.99 -0.34 10.25
C GLY A 308 23.92 -1.42 9.69
N THR A 309 23.37 -2.49 9.11
CA THR A 309 24.14 -3.54 8.42
C THR A 309 24.79 -2.99 7.16
N SER A 310 24.13 -2.06 6.47
CA SER A 310 24.65 -1.29 5.36
C SER A 310 24.39 0.20 5.56
N THR A 311 25.20 1.06 4.93
CA THR A 311 24.83 2.46 4.78
C THR A 311 23.67 2.60 3.79
N PRO A 312 22.83 3.66 3.84
CA PRO A 312 21.81 3.90 2.83
C PRO A 312 22.33 3.85 1.39
N ALA A 313 23.53 4.36 1.15
CA ALA A 313 24.17 4.33 -0.18
C ALA A 313 24.57 2.91 -0.61
N ASP A 314 25.16 2.12 0.29
CA ASP A 314 25.55 0.73 -0.01
C ASP A 314 24.30 -0.15 -0.18
N ALA A 315 23.25 0.08 0.63
CA ALA A 315 21.98 -0.63 0.54
C ALA A 315 21.29 -0.33 -0.81
N ALA A 316 21.25 0.95 -1.22
CA ALA A 316 20.72 1.36 -2.53
C ALA A 316 21.48 0.72 -3.69
N ALA A 317 22.83 0.72 -3.64
CA ALA A 317 23.66 0.10 -4.67
C ALA A 317 23.43 -1.42 -4.76
N LYS A 318 23.29 -2.09 -3.61
CA LYS A 318 22.99 -3.53 -3.55
C LYS A 318 21.61 -3.83 -4.13
N ALA A 319 20.56 -3.09 -3.73
CA ALA A 319 19.22 -3.25 -4.27
C ALA A 319 19.21 -3.07 -5.79
N GLN A 320 19.84 -2.00 -6.30
CA GLN A 320 19.92 -1.73 -7.73
C GLN A 320 20.59 -2.85 -8.52
N SER A 321 21.49 -3.61 -7.93
CA SER A 321 22.14 -4.74 -8.62
C SER A 321 21.20 -5.95 -8.80
N THR A 322 20.07 -5.97 -8.10
CA THR A 322 19.03 -7.00 -8.20
C THR A 322 17.89 -6.54 -9.11
N ILE A 323 17.56 -5.25 -9.05
CA ILE A 323 16.55 -4.59 -9.89
C ILE A 323 17.06 -4.41 -11.32
#